data_132768376eacc4eb783bcc53992f79cd
#
_entry.id   132768376eacc4eb783bcc53992f79cd
#
_cell.length_a   1.000
_cell.length_b   1.000
_cell.length_c   1.000
_cell.angle_alpha   90.00
_cell.angle_beta   90.00
_cell.angle_gamma   90.00
#
_symmetry.space_group_name_H-M   'P 1'
#
loop_
_entity.id
_entity.type
_entity.pdbx_description
1 polymer ?
#
loop_
_entity_poly.entity_id
_entity_poly.type
_entity_poly.pdbx_seq_one_letter_code
_entity_poly.pdbx_strand_id
1 'polypeptide(L)'
;RLIIEVPHANDFLISTIKDENFINFTLWSQHLILHTKNSLNKFLDYAGFQNILIKGIQRYPLSNHLHWIINKKPGGHQSQFAFIDTNDLTKAYEQTLANLDSTDTLLAIAEIN
;
A
#
# COMPACT_ATOMS: atom_id res chain seq x y z
N ARG A 1 -6.04 21.46 6.97
CA ARG A 1 -6.11 20.01 6.86
C ARG A 1 -4.96 19.46 6.03
N LEU A 2 -4.31 18.44 6.53
CA LEU A 2 -3.29 17.69 5.79
C LEU A 2 -3.90 16.40 5.28
N ILE A 3 -3.66 16.08 4.00
CA ILE A 3 -4.00 14.79 3.41
C ILE A 3 -2.74 14.26 2.73
N ILE A 4 -2.27 13.10 3.15
CA ILE A 4 -1.08 12.48 2.55
C ILE A 4 -1.32 11.02 2.23
N GLU A 5 -0.65 10.55 1.20
CA GLU A 5 -0.59 9.14 0.83
C GLU A 5 0.87 8.70 0.80
N VAL A 6 1.15 7.57 1.43
CA VAL A 6 2.51 7.02 1.49
C VAL A 6 2.45 5.50 1.27
N PRO A 7 3.55 4.90 0.78
CA PRO A 7 3.64 3.45 0.70
C PRO A 7 3.53 2.82 2.08
N HIS A 8 2.89 1.64 2.17
CA HIS A 8 2.67 0.93 3.40
C HIS A 8 3.78 -0.10 3.64
N ALA A 9 4.47 -0.02 4.77
CA ALA A 9 5.53 -0.96 5.10
C ALA A 9 5.04 -2.40 5.25
N ASN A 10 3.77 -2.58 5.59
CA ASN A 10 3.15 -3.89 5.75
C ASN A 10 2.44 -4.36 4.47
N ASP A 11 2.75 -3.77 3.32
CA ASP A 11 2.26 -4.20 2.01
C ASP A 11 2.35 -5.73 1.87
N PHE A 12 1.31 -6.34 1.32
CA PHE A 12 1.21 -7.80 1.20
C PHE A 12 2.42 -8.41 0.47
N LEU A 13 2.91 -7.76 -0.58
CA LEU A 13 4.10 -8.22 -1.32
C LEU A 13 5.38 -8.13 -0.48
N ILE A 14 5.41 -7.24 0.50
CA ILE A 14 6.57 -7.07 1.40
C ILE A 14 6.46 -8.02 2.59
N SER A 15 5.35 -7.95 3.33
CA SER A 15 5.21 -8.60 4.63
C SER A 15 4.90 -10.10 4.54
N THR A 16 4.12 -10.51 3.55
CA THR A 16 3.65 -11.90 3.42
C THR A 16 4.39 -12.64 2.31
N ILE A 17 4.38 -12.10 1.10
CA ILE A 17 5.05 -12.74 -0.04
C ILE A 17 6.57 -12.60 0.06
N LYS A 18 7.05 -11.47 0.61
CA LYS A 18 8.47 -11.16 0.76
C LYS A 18 9.19 -11.18 -0.59
N ASP A 19 8.57 -10.54 -1.58
CA ASP A 19 9.09 -10.49 -2.95
C ASP A 19 10.25 -9.49 -3.02
N GLU A 20 11.47 -9.98 -3.21
CA GLU A 20 12.68 -9.13 -3.23
C GLU A 20 12.66 -8.13 -4.37
N ASN A 21 12.11 -8.49 -5.51
CA ASN A 21 12.05 -7.59 -6.66
C ASN A 21 11.11 -6.41 -6.37
N PHE A 22 9.97 -6.66 -5.73
CA PHE A 22 9.06 -5.62 -5.31
C PHE A 22 9.68 -4.74 -4.23
N ILE A 23 10.33 -5.33 -3.24
CA ILE A 23 10.99 -4.59 -2.15
C ILE A 23 12.05 -3.64 -2.72
N ASN A 24 12.90 -4.12 -3.63
CA ASN A 24 13.91 -3.29 -4.27
C ASN A 24 13.30 -2.20 -5.14
N PHE A 25 12.18 -2.49 -5.82
CA PHE A 25 11.46 -1.51 -6.62
C PHE A 25 10.84 -0.41 -5.75
N THR A 26 10.28 -0.78 -4.61
CA THR A 26 9.62 0.16 -3.70
C THR A 26 10.63 1.02 -2.93
N LEU A 27 11.74 0.43 -2.48
CA LEU A 27 12.80 1.12 -1.73
C LEU A 27 13.80 1.76 -2.69
N TRP A 28 13.42 2.85 -3.30
CA TRP A 28 14.29 3.64 -4.18
C TRP A 28 14.42 5.06 -3.63
N SER A 29 15.18 5.93 -4.32
CA SER A 29 15.56 7.24 -3.79
C SER A 29 14.42 8.13 -3.29
N GLN A 30 13.20 7.91 -3.77
CA GLN A 30 12.02 8.68 -3.34
C GLN A 30 11.22 7.99 -2.23
N HIS A 31 11.54 6.73 -1.92
CA HIS A 31 10.84 5.94 -0.89
C HIS A 31 11.85 5.26 0.03
N LEU A 32 12.70 6.06 0.68
CA LEU A 32 13.72 5.53 1.59
C LEU A 32 13.14 5.00 2.90
N ILE A 33 11.98 5.50 3.30
CA ILE A 33 11.30 5.10 4.53
C ILE A 33 9.87 4.69 4.19
N LEU A 34 9.48 3.49 4.62
CA LEU A 34 8.10 3.04 4.55
C LEU A 34 7.48 3.13 5.94
N HIS A 35 6.20 3.46 6.00
CA HIS A 35 5.48 3.60 7.26
C HIS A 35 4.46 2.50 7.46
N THR A 36 4.27 2.12 8.73
CA THR A 36 3.07 1.43 9.21
C THR A 36 2.07 2.48 9.68
N LYS A 37 0.83 2.08 9.96
CA LYS A 37 -0.14 2.99 10.57
C LYS A 37 0.40 3.58 11.86
N ASN A 38 1.02 2.75 12.70
CA ASN A 38 1.57 3.18 13.99
C ASN A 38 2.71 4.18 13.82
N SER A 39 3.67 3.89 12.96
CA SER A 39 4.81 4.79 12.76
C SER A 39 4.38 6.13 12.13
N LEU A 40 3.46 6.10 11.19
CA LEU A 40 2.94 7.32 10.57
C LEU A 40 2.17 8.17 11.57
N ASN A 41 1.36 7.54 12.41
CA ASN A 41 0.63 8.24 13.47
C ASN A 41 1.59 8.94 14.43
N LYS A 42 2.61 8.24 14.88
CA LYS A 42 3.62 8.81 15.78
C LYS A 42 4.37 9.97 15.14
N PHE A 43 4.71 9.82 13.87
CA PHE A 43 5.41 10.86 13.13
C PHE A 43 4.57 12.13 13.01
N LEU A 44 3.29 11.99 12.66
CA LEU A 44 2.37 13.12 12.54
C LEU A 44 2.09 13.79 13.89
N ASP A 45 1.90 12.98 14.94
CA ASP A 45 1.71 13.49 16.29
C ASP A 45 2.93 14.29 16.76
N TYR A 46 4.13 13.74 16.56
CA TYR A 46 5.37 14.43 16.90
C TYR A 46 5.51 15.75 16.13
N ALA A 47 5.06 15.80 14.89
CA ALA A 47 5.10 17.01 14.05
C ALA A 47 4.03 18.04 14.44
N GLY A 48 3.16 17.74 15.40
CA GLY A 48 2.17 18.68 15.94
C GLY A 48 0.80 18.60 15.28
N PHE A 49 0.53 17.59 14.48
CA PHE A 49 -0.80 17.39 13.89
C PHE A 49 -1.76 16.77 14.88
N GLN A 50 -3.06 17.06 14.72
CA GLN A 50 -4.14 16.56 15.56
C GLN A 50 -5.21 15.85 14.76
N ASN A 51 -6.08 15.13 15.46
CA ASN A 51 -7.22 14.42 14.87
C ASN A 51 -6.76 13.57 13.68
N ILE A 52 -5.72 12.78 13.93
CA ILE A 52 -5.07 11.95 12.91
C ILE A 52 -5.93 10.74 12.61
N LEU A 53 -6.33 10.58 11.35
CA LEU A 53 -7.03 9.40 10.85
C LEU A 53 -6.15 8.75 9.78
N ILE A 54 -5.84 7.48 9.96
CA ILE A 54 -5.03 6.72 8.99
C ILE A 54 -5.78 5.47 8.59
N LYS A 55 -5.87 5.23 7.28
CA LYS A 55 -6.49 4.01 6.75
C LYS A 55 -5.67 3.44 5.61
N GLY A 56 -5.76 2.12 5.45
CA GLY A 56 -5.14 1.41 4.35
C GLY A 56 -6.01 1.49 3.09
N ILE A 57 -5.37 1.71 1.96
CA ILE A 57 -6.00 1.74 0.66
C ILE A 57 -5.22 0.82 -0.27
N GLN A 58 -5.90 -0.09 -0.97
CA GLN A 58 -5.27 -0.93 -1.97
C GLN A 58 -5.42 -0.28 -3.34
N ARG A 59 -4.32 0.16 -3.92
CA ARG A 59 -4.31 0.83 -5.22
C ARG A 59 -4.22 -0.14 -6.37
N TYR A 60 -3.46 -1.23 -6.21
CA TYR A 60 -3.18 -2.16 -7.30
C TYR A 60 -3.94 -3.47 -7.10
N PRO A 61 -4.54 -4.00 -8.19
CA PRO A 61 -5.36 -5.20 -8.10
C PRO A 61 -4.55 -6.48 -8.00
N LEU A 62 -5.26 -7.60 -7.83
CA LEU A 62 -4.66 -8.93 -7.75
C LEU A 62 -3.78 -9.24 -8.97
N SER A 63 -4.19 -8.81 -10.17
CA SER A 63 -3.39 -9.02 -11.38
C SER A 63 -1.97 -8.46 -11.25
N ASN A 64 -1.83 -7.32 -10.59
CA ASN A 64 -0.51 -6.72 -10.36
C ASN A 64 0.34 -7.56 -9.40
N HIS A 65 -0.27 -8.12 -8.36
CA HIS A 65 0.44 -9.02 -7.44
C HIS A 65 0.89 -10.30 -8.14
N LEU A 66 0.03 -10.90 -8.95
CA LEU A 66 0.39 -12.09 -9.72
C LEU A 66 1.55 -11.80 -10.68
N HIS A 67 1.54 -10.65 -11.32
CA HIS A 67 2.59 -10.26 -12.25
C HIS A 67 3.94 -10.11 -11.53
N TRP A 68 3.95 -9.50 -10.33
CA TRP A 68 5.16 -9.40 -9.52
C TRP A 68 5.71 -10.77 -9.14
N ILE A 69 4.82 -11.68 -8.71
CA ILE A 69 5.23 -13.02 -8.28
C ILE A 69 5.80 -13.82 -9.45
N ILE A 70 5.18 -13.72 -10.62
CA ILE A 70 5.52 -14.56 -11.77
C ILE A 70 6.61 -13.92 -12.64
N ASN A 71 6.47 -12.63 -12.97
CA ASN A 71 7.33 -11.92 -13.93
C ASN A 71 8.36 -11.00 -13.27
N LYS A 72 8.30 -10.82 -11.96
CA LYS A 72 9.27 -10.04 -11.18
C LYS A 72 9.34 -8.56 -11.56
N LYS A 73 8.24 -7.98 -12.05
CA LYS A 73 8.14 -6.58 -12.45
C LYS A 73 6.70 -6.08 -12.36
N PRO A 74 6.50 -4.73 -12.33
CA PRO A 74 5.16 -4.14 -12.28
C PRO A 74 4.41 -4.27 -13.60
N GLY A 75 3.13 -3.90 -13.60
CA GLY A 75 2.33 -3.78 -14.81
C GLY A 75 1.25 -4.86 -14.98
N GLY A 76 0.98 -5.63 -13.93
CA GLY A 76 -0.01 -6.71 -13.99
C GLY A 76 -1.41 -6.25 -14.40
N HIS A 77 -1.81 -5.05 -13.99
CA HIS A 77 -3.12 -4.47 -14.34
C HIS A 77 -3.23 -4.11 -15.83
N GLN A 78 -2.13 -4.14 -16.56
CA GLN A 78 -2.04 -3.90 -18.01
C GLN A 78 -1.48 -5.11 -18.75
N SER A 79 -1.44 -6.29 -18.13
CA SER A 79 -0.83 -7.50 -18.66
C SER A 79 -1.85 -8.58 -18.97
N GLN A 80 -1.36 -9.77 -19.28
CA GLN A 80 -2.16 -10.97 -19.52
C GLN A 80 -3.04 -11.36 -18.32
N PHE A 81 -2.75 -10.89 -17.12
CA PHE A 81 -3.55 -11.20 -15.92
C PHE A 81 -4.70 -10.22 -15.69
N ALA A 82 -4.76 -9.12 -16.45
CA ALA A 82 -5.74 -8.06 -16.22
C ALA A 82 -7.20 -8.54 -16.33
N PHE A 83 -7.46 -9.62 -17.05
CA PHE A 83 -8.81 -10.14 -17.24
C PHE A 83 -9.48 -10.59 -15.93
N ILE A 84 -8.69 -10.89 -14.88
CA ILE A 84 -9.25 -11.31 -13.60
C ILE A 84 -9.74 -10.13 -12.74
N ASP A 85 -9.42 -8.89 -13.11
CA ASP A 85 -9.76 -7.69 -12.34
C ASP A 85 -11.23 -7.29 -12.53
N THR A 86 -12.15 -8.21 -12.25
CA THR A 86 -13.58 -7.88 -12.20
C THR A 86 -13.85 -6.96 -11.01
N ASN A 87 -14.93 -6.19 -11.06
CA ASN A 87 -15.28 -5.28 -9.95
C ASN A 87 -15.46 -6.04 -8.64
N ASP A 88 -16.13 -7.19 -8.69
CA ASP A 88 -16.41 -7.98 -7.49
C ASP A 88 -15.13 -8.54 -6.87
N LEU A 89 -14.24 -9.11 -7.68
CA LEU A 89 -12.98 -9.67 -7.18
C LEU A 89 -12.07 -8.56 -6.65
N THR A 90 -11.97 -7.45 -7.36
CA THR A 90 -11.14 -6.32 -6.94
C THR A 90 -11.59 -5.77 -5.60
N LYS A 91 -12.90 -5.58 -5.40
CA LYS A 91 -13.43 -5.10 -4.12
C LYS A 91 -13.19 -6.10 -2.99
N ALA A 92 -13.41 -7.38 -3.24
CA ALA A 92 -13.18 -8.42 -2.24
C ALA A 92 -11.71 -8.50 -1.84
N TYR A 93 -10.80 -8.38 -2.80
CA TYR A 93 -9.36 -8.42 -2.56
C TYR A 93 -8.92 -7.19 -1.75
N GLU A 94 -9.35 -6.00 -2.15
CA GLU A 94 -9.08 -4.76 -1.40
C GLU A 94 -9.55 -4.87 0.05
N GLN A 95 -10.76 -5.36 0.25
CA GLN A 95 -11.34 -5.50 1.59
C GLN A 95 -10.55 -6.52 2.42
N THR A 96 -10.15 -7.62 1.82
CA THR A 96 -9.33 -8.63 2.49
C THR A 96 -8.00 -8.07 2.95
N LEU A 97 -7.29 -7.35 2.08
CA LEU A 97 -6.02 -6.75 2.43
C LEU A 97 -6.17 -5.64 3.48
N ALA A 98 -7.25 -4.87 3.42
CA ALA A 98 -7.54 -3.86 4.43
C ALA A 98 -7.77 -4.50 5.81
N ASN A 99 -8.52 -5.61 5.86
CA ASN A 99 -8.77 -6.34 7.10
C ASN A 99 -7.49 -6.94 7.69
N LEU A 100 -6.53 -7.29 6.84
CA LEU A 100 -5.23 -7.84 7.27
C LEU A 100 -4.19 -6.75 7.55
N ASP A 101 -4.54 -5.47 7.39
CA ASP A 101 -3.61 -4.35 7.48
C ASP A 101 -2.40 -4.53 6.53
N SER A 102 -2.67 -4.98 5.31
CA SER A 102 -1.65 -5.33 4.32
C SER A 102 -1.89 -4.67 2.95
N THR A 103 -2.58 -3.52 2.95
CA THR A 103 -2.74 -2.72 1.72
C THR A 103 -1.42 -2.12 1.28
N ASP A 104 -1.34 -1.70 0.02
CA ASP A 104 -0.12 -1.10 -0.53
C ASP A 104 0.10 0.36 -0.15
N THR A 105 -0.95 1.04 0.29
CA THR A 105 -0.92 2.49 0.54
C THR A 105 -1.59 2.82 1.87
N LEU A 106 -1.05 3.83 2.55
CA LEU A 106 -1.68 4.46 3.71
C LEU A 106 -2.14 5.86 3.31
N LEU A 107 -3.38 6.17 3.64
CA LEU A 107 -3.94 7.52 3.52
C LEU A 107 -4.09 8.09 4.92
N ALA A 108 -3.46 9.24 5.17
CA ALA A 108 -3.58 9.94 6.44
C ALA A 108 -4.27 11.28 6.23
N ILE A 109 -5.19 11.59 7.13
CA ILE A 109 -5.88 12.88 7.21
C ILE A 109 -5.64 13.41 8.60
N ALA A 110 -5.14 14.65 8.70
CA ALA A 110 -4.83 15.26 9.97
C ALA A 110 -5.09 16.77 9.94
N GLU A 111 -5.12 17.38 11.11
CA GLU A 111 -5.38 18.82 11.25
C GLU A 111 -4.18 19.50 11.91
N ILE A 112 -3.92 20.75 11.53
CA ILE A 112 -2.91 21.58 12.16
C ILE A 112 -3.58 22.40 13.26
N ASN A 113 -2.88 22.55 14.35
CA ASN A 113 -3.33 23.40 15.46
C ASN A 113 -3.41 24.86 15.07
#